data_aef074ea32df68fa275d05e6add14ede
#
_entry.id   aef074ea32df68fa275d05e6add14ede
#
_cell.length_a   1.000
_cell.length_b   1.000
_cell.length_c   1.000
_cell.angle_alpha   90.00
_cell.angle_beta   90.00
_cell.angle_gamma   90.00
#
_symmetry.space_group_name_H-M   'P 1'
#
loop_
_entity.id
_entity.type
_entity.pdbx_description
1 polymer ?
#
loop_
_entity_poly.entity_id
_entity_poly.type
_entity_poly.pdbx_seq_one_letter_code
_entity_poly.pdbx_strand_id
1 'polypeptide(L)' 'MRLWRALVRFAPEARIADITALLDTYQASIVDSAREGMFRLQFGSKPMSKDEVASLMAKLQGEKIVSLAVPAQ' A
#
# COMPACT_ATOMS: atom_id res chain seq x y z
N MET A 1 -9.21 15.58 -8.75
CA MET A 1 -8.28 14.44 -8.88
C MET A 1 -8.29 13.64 -7.59
N ARG A 2 -8.21 12.33 -7.71
CA ARG A 2 -8.21 11.46 -6.55
C ARG A 2 -6.80 11.06 -6.18
N LEU A 3 -6.55 10.95 -4.88
CA LEU A 3 -5.32 10.33 -4.42
C LEU A 3 -5.35 8.85 -4.79
N TRP A 4 -4.16 8.29 -5.05
CA TRP A 4 -4.06 6.91 -5.49
C TRP A 4 -4.21 5.96 -4.32
N ARG A 5 -4.90 4.84 -4.55
CA ARG A 5 -5.15 3.83 -3.54
C ARG A 5 -4.78 2.46 -4.06
N ALA A 6 -4.43 1.59 -3.12
CA ALA A 6 -4.12 0.20 -3.43
C ALA A 6 -4.73 -0.71 -2.37
N LEU A 7 -5.04 -1.93 -2.77
CA LEU A 7 -5.40 -2.99 -1.84
C LEU A 7 -4.14 -3.78 -1.56
N VAL A 8 -3.81 -3.94 -0.28
CA VAL A 8 -2.59 -4.60 0.14
C VAL A 8 -2.92 -5.63 1.21
N ARG A 9 -2.36 -6.84 1.05
CA ARG A 9 -2.39 -7.86 2.08
C ARG A 9 -0.99 -7.99 2.66
N PHE A 10 -0.89 -7.88 3.98
CA PHE A 10 0.39 -8.07 4.64
C PHE A 10 0.64 -9.55 4.92
N ALA A 11 1.90 -9.94 4.95
CA ALA A 11 2.27 -11.31 5.27
C ALA A 11 1.84 -11.63 6.71
N PRO A 12 1.49 -12.91 7.00
CA PRO A 12 1.04 -13.27 8.34
C PRO A 12 2.07 -13.00 9.44
N GLU A 13 3.34 -13.05 9.11
CA GLU A 13 4.44 -12.78 10.05
C GLU A 13 4.77 -11.30 10.19
N ALA A 14 4.09 -10.42 9.45
CA ALA A 14 4.36 -8.98 9.53
C ALA A 14 3.97 -8.45 10.91
N ARG A 15 4.87 -7.68 11.50
CA ARG A 15 4.63 -7.07 12.80
C ARG A 15 4.07 -5.68 12.63
N ILE A 16 3.36 -5.20 13.65
CA ILE A 16 2.80 -3.84 13.62
C ILE A 16 3.90 -2.81 13.37
N ALA A 17 5.06 -2.99 13.99
CA ALA A 17 6.19 -2.07 13.79
C ALA A 17 6.65 -2.07 12.33
N ASP A 18 6.67 -3.23 11.67
CA ASP A 18 7.07 -3.34 10.27
C ASP A 18 6.05 -2.67 9.36
N ILE A 19 4.77 -2.86 9.65
CA ILE A 19 3.69 -2.23 8.88
C ILE A 19 3.74 -0.71 9.03
N THR A 20 3.93 -0.23 10.25
CA THR A 20 4.03 1.20 10.51
C THR A 20 5.21 1.82 9.78
N ALA A 21 6.36 1.14 9.80
CA ALA A 21 7.55 1.62 9.10
C ALA A 21 7.31 1.69 7.59
N LEU A 22 6.63 0.69 7.03
CA LEU A 22 6.30 0.69 5.60
C LEU A 22 5.37 1.84 5.26
N LEU A 23 4.34 2.06 6.05
CA LEU A 23 3.41 3.16 5.84
C LEU A 23 4.12 4.51 5.87
N ASP A 24 5.03 4.68 6.82
CA ASP A 24 5.83 5.92 6.91
C ASP A 24 6.73 6.09 5.69
N THR A 25 7.40 5.03 5.26
CA THR A 25 8.30 5.07 4.11
C THR A 25 7.57 5.50 2.84
N TYR A 26 6.37 5.00 2.64
CA TYR A 26 5.58 5.29 1.44
C TYR A 26 4.59 6.44 1.63
N GLN A 27 4.60 7.07 2.81
CA GLN A 27 3.64 8.13 3.14
C GLN A 27 2.21 7.66 2.89
N ALA A 28 1.94 6.44 3.32
CA ALA A 28 0.65 5.81 3.13
C ALA A 28 -0.13 5.79 4.43
N SER A 29 -1.45 5.75 4.30
CA SER A 29 -2.33 5.57 5.45
C SER A 29 -3.39 4.52 5.12
N ILE A 30 -3.82 3.79 6.14
CA ILE A 30 -4.89 2.83 6.00
C ILE A 30 -6.21 3.61 6.08
N VAL A 31 -7.00 3.55 5.00
CA VAL A 31 -8.27 4.26 4.97
C VAL A 31 -9.45 3.33 5.18
N ASP A 32 -9.25 2.02 4.98
CA ASP A 32 -10.34 1.06 5.12
C ASP A 32 -9.76 -0.35 5.19
N SER A 33 -10.52 -1.28 5.72
CA SER A 33 -10.18 -2.70 5.65
C SER A 33 -11.15 -3.37 4.68
N ALA A 34 -10.62 -4.28 3.88
CA ALA A 34 -11.38 -5.05 2.92
C ALA A 34 -11.41 -6.51 3.36
N ARG A 35 -12.10 -7.34 2.59
CA ARG A 35 -12.22 -8.76 2.89
C ARG A 35 -10.86 -9.46 2.82
N GLU A 36 -10.77 -10.59 3.50
CA GLU A 36 -9.64 -11.53 3.40
C GLU A 36 -8.32 -10.93 3.87
N GLY A 37 -8.38 -10.05 4.87
CA GLY A 37 -7.17 -9.45 5.43
C GLY A 37 -6.53 -8.41 4.56
N MET A 38 -7.24 -7.92 3.54
CA MET A 38 -6.77 -6.83 2.70
C MET A 38 -7.04 -5.49 3.36
N PHE A 39 -6.17 -4.54 3.10
CA PHE A 39 -6.34 -3.16 3.57
C PHE A 39 -6.28 -2.22 2.39
N ARG A 40 -7.14 -1.22 2.40
CA ARG A 40 -7.09 -0.16 1.39
C ARG A 40 -6.17 0.93 1.90
N LEU A 41 -5.08 1.17 1.18
CA LEU A 41 -4.10 2.18 1.52
C LEU A 41 -4.22 3.35 0.57
N GLN A 42 -4.08 4.57 1.12
CA GLN A 42 -4.01 5.78 0.33
C GLN A 42 -2.59 6.30 0.39
N PHE A 43 -2.02 6.64 -0.75
CA PHE A 43 -0.62 7.00 -0.87
C PHE A 43 -0.45 8.49 -1.14
N GLY A 44 0.40 9.12 -0.33
CA GLY A 44 0.78 10.50 -0.51
C GLY A 44 -0.34 11.49 -0.26
N SER A 45 -0.06 12.74 -0.55
CA SER A 45 -1.01 13.83 -0.43
C SER A 45 -1.28 14.49 -1.79
N LYS A 46 -0.71 13.94 -2.87
CA LYS A 46 -0.87 14.48 -4.23
C LYS A 46 -1.21 13.35 -5.18
N PRO A 47 -1.99 13.64 -6.25
CA PRO A 47 -2.23 12.65 -7.28
C PRO A 47 -0.92 12.20 -7.93
N MET A 48 -0.87 10.95 -8.33
CA MET A 48 0.33 10.35 -8.90
C MET A 48 0.14 10.09 -10.39
N SER A 49 1.24 10.23 -11.15
CA SER A 49 1.25 9.87 -12.56
C SER A 49 1.24 8.34 -12.71
N LYS A 50 0.98 7.87 -13.93
CA LYS A 50 1.02 6.44 -14.23
C LYS A 50 2.38 5.83 -13.92
N ASP A 51 3.46 6.56 -14.26
CA ASP A 51 4.81 6.08 -14.02
C ASP A 51 5.11 5.97 -12.53
N GLU A 52 4.67 6.95 -11.76
CA GLU A 52 4.84 6.92 -10.31
C GLU A 52 4.07 5.75 -9.69
N VAL A 53 2.85 5.51 -10.16
CA VAL A 53 2.03 4.39 -9.68
C VAL A 53 2.71 3.07 -10.01
N ALA A 54 3.21 2.91 -11.24
CA ALA A 54 3.88 1.68 -11.66
C ALA A 54 5.13 1.42 -10.81
N SER A 55 5.94 2.46 -10.56
CA SER A 55 7.12 2.35 -9.70
C SER A 55 6.74 1.95 -8.27
N LEU A 56 5.70 2.59 -7.74
CA LEU A 56 5.24 2.31 -6.38
C LEU A 56 4.76 0.87 -6.25
N MET A 57 3.98 0.40 -7.23
CA MET A 57 3.49 -0.98 -7.21
C MET A 57 4.63 -1.98 -7.25
N ALA A 58 5.63 -1.73 -8.08
CA ALA A 58 6.80 -2.61 -8.16
C ALA A 58 7.54 -2.67 -6.82
N LYS A 59 7.68 -1.53 -6.16
CA LYS A 59 8.34 -1.47 -4.84
C LYS A 59 7.52 -2.21 -3.79
N LEU A 60 6.21 -2.00 -3.77
CA LEU A 60 5.34 -2.66 -2.79
C LEU A 60 5.38 -4.18 -2.96
N GLN A 61 5.34 -4.65 -4.19
CA GLN A 61 5.37 -6.08 -4.46
C GLN A 61 6.69 -6.72 -4.07
N GLY A 62 7.75 -5.92 -3.98
CA GLY A 62 9.06 -6.39 -3.54
C GLY A 62 9.26 -6.37 -2.03
N GLU A 63 8.33 -5.82 -1.25
CA GLU A 63 8.46 -5.76 0.20
C GLU A 63 8.20 -7.13 0.82
N LYS A 64 9.05 -7.51 1.78
CA LYS A 64 8.93 -8.82 2.43
C LYS A 64 7.61 -8.98 3.19
N ILE A 65 7.11 -7.90 3.76
CA ILE A 65 5.90 -7.96 4.57
C ILE A 65 4.61 -7.79 3.75
N VAL A 66 4.74 -7.60 2.45
CA VAL A 66 3.59 -7.49 1.56
C VAL A 66 3.44 -8.79 0.78
N SER A 67 2.32 -9.49 0.99
CA SER A 67 2.07 -10.73 0.27
C SER A 67 1.30 -10.50 -1.03
N LEU A 68 0.55 -9.41 -1.10
CA LEU A 68 -0.21 -9.06 -2.31
C LEU A 68 -0.45 -7.55 -2.33
N ALA A 69 -0.30 -6.95 -3.50
CA ALA A 69 -0.62 -5.53 -3.68
C ALA A 69 -1.21 -5.35 -5.07
N VAL A 70 -2.39 -4.75 -5.13
CA VAL A 70 -3.08 -4.48 -6.40
C VAL A 70 -3.67 -3.07 -6.36
N PRO A 71 -3.77 -2.39 -7.52
CA PRO A 71 -4.42 -1.08 -7.55
C PRO A 71 -5.88 -1.18 -7.11
N ALA A 72 -6.33 -0.14 -6.41
CA ALA A 72 -7.72 -0.02 -5.99
C ALA A 72 -8.24 1.34 -6.38
N GLN A 73 -9.17 1.36 -7.27
CA GLN A 73 -9.77 2.61 -7.76
C GLN A 73 -11.19 2.71 -7.27
#